data_e75a354a2705f1053ed44336784792da
#
_entry.id   e75a354a2705f1053ed44336784792da
#
_cell.length_a   1.000
_cell.length_b   1.000
_cell.length_c   1.000
_cell.angle_alpha   90.00
_cell.angle_beta   90.00
_cell.angle_gamma   90.00
#
_symmetry.space_group_name_H-M   'P 1'
#
loop_
_entity.id
_entity.type
_entity.pdbx_description
1 polymer ?
#
loop_
_entity_poly.entity_id
_entity_poly.type
_entity_poly.pdbx_seq_one_letter_code
_entity_poly.pdbx_strand_id
1 'polypeptide(L)'
;MFLIFNKEKIQTYAVSILTVAVLIALANIKDISAVPTFASEKYLPIYNVQTEENKVAFTMNCAWNADDIDSILETLKNNDVHITFFIVGDWADKYPEAVKKIHEAGHEIGSHSNTHPHVNNLSSEKNLEEIQLSVNKLERITGNKTTFYRAPYGEYNDTVIKTAQENGYFTIQWNLDTLDYKGLTGEEMWNRLKNKLDKGSIILSHNGTNHTADSLDMLIKNIKSKGFKVTTVSDLIYQNNYTINKNGTQISN
;
A
#
# COMPACT_ATOMS: atom_id res chain seq x y z
N MET A 1 82.46 -29.42 16.41
CA MET A 1 81.33 -29.04 17.29
C MET A 1 80.11 -29.45 16.57
N PHE A 2 79.43 -30.58 16.99
CA PHE A 2 78.24 -31.06 16.36
C PHE A 2 77.02 -30.44 17.06
N LEU A 3 76.19 -29.67 16.35
CA LEU A 3 74.93 -29.15 16.87
C LEU A 3 73.88 -30.31 16.85
N ILE A 4 73.51 -30.81 17.99
CA ILE A 4 72.44 -31.84 18.11
C ILE A 4 71.14 -31.04 18.18
N PHE A 5 70.35 -31.08 17.12
CA PHE A 5 69.02 -30.50 17.12
C PHE A 5 68.03 -31.51 17.70
N ASN A 6 67.34 -31.10 18.76
CA ASN A 6 66.27 -31.89 19.32
C ASN A 6 65.04 -31.84 18.40
N LYS A 7 64.59 -32.99 17.95
CA LYS A 7 63.47 -33.15 16.99
C LYS A 7 62.17 -32.46 17.46
N GLU A 8 61.87 -32.47 18.75
CA GLU A 8 60.72 -31.80 19.35
C GLU A 8 60.81 -30.28 19.26
N LYS A 9 62.01 -29.70 19.49
CA LYS A 9 62.23 -28.27 19.37
C LYS A 9 62.08 -27.83 17.90
N ILE A 10 62.53 -28.62 16.93
CA ILE A 10 62.40 -28.32 15.50
C ILE A 10 60.91 -28.31 15.13
N GLN A 11 60.10 -29.28 15.60
CA GLN A 11 58.68 -29.31 15.36
C GLN A 11 57.96 -28.11 15.97
N THR A 12 58.27 -27.72 17.21
CA THR A 12 57.69 -26.55 17.88
C THR A 12 58.01 -25.25 17.10
N TYR A 13 59.25 -25.05 16.66
CA TYR A 13 59.62 -23.88 15.85
C TYR A 13 58.94 -23.88 14.48
N ALA A 14 58.83 -25.03 13.83
CA ALA A 14 58.12 -25.13 12.54
C ALA A 14 56.62 -24.77 12.67
N VAL A 15 55.94 -25.26 13.71
CA VAL A 15 54.53 -24.91 13.99
C VAL A 15 54.41 -23.41 14.31
N SER A 16 55.31 -22.86 15.14
CA SER A 16 55.25 -21.42 15.46
C SER A 16 55.47 -20.54 14.22
N ILE A 17 56.40 -20.89 13.35
CA ILE A 17 56.66 -20.14 12.09
C ILE A 17 55.44 -20.23 11.17
N LEU A 18 54.80 -21.42 11.06
CA LEU A 18 53.61 -21.60 10.24
C LEU A 18 52.43 -20.78 10.78
N THR A 19 52.25 -20.75 12.11
CA THR A 19 51.19 -19.96 12.75
C THR A 19 51.37 -18.45 12.48
N VAL A 20 52.60 -17.95 12.63
CA VAL A 20 52.92 -16.55 12.34
C VAL A 20 52.71 -16.22 10.86
N ALA A 21 53.13 -17.12 9.94
CA ALA A 21 52.88 -16.92 8.50
C ALA A 21 51.40 -16.87 8.15
N VAL A 22 50.55 -17.72 8.77
CA VAL A 22 49.08 -17.69 8.60
C VAL A 22 48.50 -16.40 9.16
N LEU A 23 48.93 -15.95 10.32
CA LEU A 23 48.48 -14.68 10.89
C LEU A 23 48.89 -13.47 10.02
N ILE A 24 50.08 -13.46 9.46
CA ILE A 24 50.51 -12.44 8.52
C ILE A 24 49.72 -12.47 7.21
N ALA A 25 49.39 -13.69 6.71
CA ALA A 25 48.55 -13.84 5.52
C ALA A 25 47.11 -13.33 5.81
N LEU A 26 46.55 -13.63 6.95
CA LEU A 26 45.24 -13.11 7.37
C LEU A 26 45.22 -11.59 7.59
N ALA A 27 46.32 -11.03 8.14
CA ALA A 27 46.43 -9.58 8.35
C ALA A 27 46.65 -8.79 7.02
N ASN A 28 47.12 -9.45 5.95
CA ASN A 28 47.27 -8.88 4.61
C ASN A 28 46.07 -9.09 3.69
N ILE A 29 44.98 -9.74 4.15
CA ILE A 29 43.68 -9.71 3.47
C ILE A 29 43.08 -8.31 3.72
N LYS A 30 43.68 -7.30 3.18
CA LYS A 30 43.10 -5.97 2.95
C LYS A 30 42.27 -6.13 1.68
N ASP A 31 40.98 -6.02 1.79
CA ASP A 31 39.97 -6.16 0.78
C ASP A 31 39.26 -7.54 0.78
N ILE A 32 38.59 -7.84 1.89
CA ILE A 32 37.27 -8.41 1.70
C ILE A 32 36.48 -7.24 1.10
N SER A 33 36.45 -7.16 -0.23
CA SER A 33 35.51 -6.32 -0.95
C SER A 33 34.16 -6.63 -0.31
N ALA A 34 33.57 -5.66 0.40
CA ALA A 34 32.21 -5.78 0.87
C ALA A 34 31.42 -6.19 -0.37
N VAL A 35 30.95 -7.42 -0.42
CA VAL A 35 30.02 -7.84 -1.46
C VAL A 35 28.90 -6.81 -1.35
N PRO A 36 28.67 -5.98 -2.40
CA PRO A 36 27.60 -5.02 -2.32
C PRO A 36 26.34 -5.85 -2.06
N THR A 37 25.82 -5.79 -0.85
CA THR A 37 24.48 -6.20 -0.56
C THR A 37 23.63 -5.23 -1.37
N PHE A 38 23.27 -5.63 -2.59
CA PHE A 38 22.18 -5.00 -3.29
C PHE A 38 21.00 -5.16 -2.35
N ALA A 39 20.66 -4.09 -1.64
CA ALA A 39 19.38 -4.03 -0.99
C ALA A 39 18.37 -4.27 -2.11
N SER A 40 17.71 -5.40 -2.11
CA SER A 40 16.61 -5.68 -3.03
C SER A 40 15.69 -4.47 -2.95
N GLU A 41 15.48 -3.77 -4.07
CA GLU A 41 14.50 -2.69 -4.13
C GLU A 41 13.18 -3.30 -3.65
N LYS A 42 12.73 -2.85 -2.48
CA LYS A 42 11.48 -3.32 -1.92
C LYS A 42 10.35 -2.73 -2.74
N TYR A 43 9.53 -3.56 -3.33
CA TYR A 43 8.33 -3.11 -4.01
C TYR A 43 7.34 -2.57 -2.99
N LEU A 44 6.90 -1.32 -3.16
CA LEU A 44 5.99 -0.66 -2.22
C LEU A 44 4.74 -0.17 -2.95
N PRO A 45 3.57 -0.24 -2.28
CA PRO A 45 2.37 0.40 -2.77
C PRO A 45 2.43 1.92 -2.55
N ILE A 46 1.52 2.66 -3.17
CA ILE A 46 1.38 4.10 -2.98
C ILE A 46 0.59 4.36 -1.70
N TYR A 47 1.23 4.98 -0.70
CA TYR A 47 0.61 5.38 0.56
C TYR A 47 0.14 6.83 0.56
N ASN A 48 0.86 7.68 -0.14
CA ASN A 48 0.58 9.10 -0.34
C ASN A 48 1.37 9.63 -1.54
N VAL A 49 1.14 10.87 -1.90
CA VAL A 49 1.76 11.52 -3.06
C VAL A 49 2.46 12.80 -2.63
N GLN A 50 3.68 13.00 -3.11
CA GLN A 50 4.34 14.30 -2.99
C GLN A 50 3.78 15.26 -4.03
N THR A 51 3.05 16.27 -3.61
CA THR A 51 2.42 17.27 -4.49
C THR A 51 2.43 18.65 -3.85
N GLU A 52 2.42 19.69 -4.67
CA GLU A 52 2.25 21.07 -4.21
C GLU A 52 0.78 21.49 -4.13
N GLU A 53 -0.12 20.72 -4.71
CA GLU A 53 -1.55 20.99 -4.67
C GLU A 53 -2.16 20.61 -3.31
N ASN A 54 -3.00 21.48 -2.76
CA ASN A 54 -3.73 21.22 -1.53
C ASN A 54 -4.90 20.26 -1.78
N LYS A 55 -4.58 19.01 -2.13
CA LYS A 55 -5.57 17.96 -2.39
C LYS A 55 -5.24 16.67 -1.63
N VAL A 56 -6.29 15.93 -1.28
CA VAL A 56 -6.23 14.65 -0.60
C VAL A 56 -7.23 13.68 -1.23
N ALA A 57 -6.87 12.40 -1.36
CA ALA A 57 -7.83 11.39 -1.79
C ALA A 57 -8.57 10.84 -0.57
N PHE A 58 -9.90 10.93 -0.60
CA PHE A 58 -10.74 10.21 0.34
C PHE A 58 -11.14 8.88 -0.29
N THR A 59 -10.92 7.77 0.41
CA THR A 59 -11.18 6.45 -0.15
C THR A 59 -12.03 5.60 0.78
N MET A 60 -12.89 4.76 0.21
CA MET A 60 -13.81 3.92 0.96
C MET A 60 -13.73 2.47 0.49
N ASN A 61 -13.47 1.53 1.39
CA ASN A 61 -13.55 0.10 1.09
C ASN A 61 -14.99 -0.40 1.26
N CYS A 62 -15.44 -1.25 0.34
CA CYS A 62 -16.75 -1.91 0.37
C CYS A 62 -16.58 -3.43 0.44
N ALA A 63 -16.83 -3.99 1.64
CA ALA A 63 -16.63 -5.41 1.92
C ALA A 63 -17.76 -6.05 2.75
N TRP A 64 -18.64 -5.27 3.42
CA TRP A 64 -19.65 -5.80 4.34
C TRP A 64 -21.07 -5.73 3.77
N ASN A 65 -21.92 -4.78 4.26
CA ASN A 65 -23.26 -4.55 3.72
C ASN A 65 -23.27 -3.36 2.76
N ALA A 66 -24.43 -3.01 2.20
CA ALA A 66 -24.61 -1.86 1.31
C ALA A 66 -25.72 -0.90 1.80
N ASP A 67 -26.16 -1.04 3.05
CA ASP A 67 -27.37 -0.38 3.56
C ASP A 67 -27.19 1.14 3.67
N ASP A 68 -25.95 1.60 3.82
CA ASP A 68 -25.57 3.01 3.98
C ASP A 68 -25.11 3.70 2.67
N ILE A 69 -25.02 2.98 1.56
CA ILE A 69 -24.52 3.52 0.28
C ILE A 69 -25.34 4.73 -0.20
N ASP A 70 -26.66 4.66 -0.14
CA ASP A 70 -27.52 5.78 -0.58
C ASP A 70 -27.27 7.05 0.26
N SER A 71 -27.14 6.92 1.58
CA SER A 71 -26.82 8.03 2.49
C SER A 71 -25.42 8.58 2.26
N ILE A 72 -24.44 7.71 2.02
CA ILE A 72 -23.06 8.10 1.68
C ILE A 72 -23.04 8.91 0.37
N LEU A 73 -23.71 8.42 -0.68
CA LEU A 73 -23.77 9.10 -1.98
C LEU A 73 -24.48 10.45 -1.90
N GLU A 74 -25.56 10.56 -1.13
CA GLU A 74 -26.24 11.81 -0.88
C GLU A 74 -25.31 12.83 -0.16
N THR A 75 -24.60 12.37 0.85
CA THR A 75 -23.61 13.21 1.57
C THR A 75 -22.49 13.70 0.66
N LEU A 76 -21.93 12.82 -0.19
CA LEU A 76 -20.88 13.17 -1.15
C LEU A 76 -21.38 14.20 -2.18
N LYS A 77 -22.60 14.00 -2.71
CA LYS A 77 -23.27 14.92 -3.63
C LYS A 77 -23.49 16.30 -2.98
N ASN A 78 -24.02 16.35 -1.76
CA ASN A 78 -24.28 17.59 -1.04
C ASN A 78 -23.01 18.37 -0.72
N ASN A 79 -21.88 17.71 -0.65
CA ASN A 79 -20.57 18.30 -0.46
C ASN A 79 -19.82 18.60 -1.78
N ASP A 80 -20.39 18.28 -2.95
CA ASP A 80 -19.74 18.42 -4.25
C ASP A 80 -18.34 17.79 -4.26
N VAL A 81 -18.25 16.49 -3.93
CA VAL A 81 -16.99 15.74 -3.90
C VAL A 81 -17.16 14.37 -4.56
N HIS A 82 -16.14 13.95 -5.27
CA HIS A 82 -15.99 12.58 -5.76
C HIS A 82 -14.84 11.89 -5.01
N ILE A 83 -15.02 10.64 -4.67
CA ILE A 83 -14.05 9.81 -3.94
C ILE A 83 -13.81 8.50 -4.68
N THR A 84 -12.85 7.69 -4.20
CA THR A 84 -12.57 6.37 -4.76
C THR A 84 -13.11 5.27 -3.84
N PHE A 85 -13.94 4.39 -4.39
CA PHE A 85 -14.43 3.20 -3.73
C PHE A 85 -13.60 1.99 -4.15
N PHE A 86 -13.01 1.27 -3.19
CA PHE A 86 -12.35 -0.01 -3.43
C PHE A 86 -13.31 -1.14 -3.06
N ILE A 87 -13.76 -1.89 -4.06
CA ILE A 87 -14.88 -2.81 -3.95
C ILE A 87 -14.43 -4.25 -4.07
N VAL A 88 -14.83 -5.10 -3.12
CA VAL A 88 -14.62 -6.55 -3.17
C VAL A 88 -15.50 -7.16 -4.27
N GLY A 89 -14.95 -8.07 -5.08
CA GLY A 89 -15.69 -8.68 -6.20
C GLY A 89 -16.96 -9.44 -5.76
N ASP A 90 -16.90 -10.17 -4.66
CA ASP A 90 -18.07 -10.86 -4.11
C ASP A 90 -19.12 -9.88 -3.56
N TRP A 91 -18.70 -8.73 -3.05
CA TRP A 91 -19.61 -7.64 -2.68
C TRP A 91 -20.29 -7.04 -3.92
N ALA A 92 -19.55 -6.88 -5.03
CA ALA A 92 -20.11 -6.40 -6.28
C ALA A 92 -21.17 -7.36 -6.87
N ASP A 93 -20.96 -8.68 -6.79
CA ASP A 93 -21.97 -9.66 -7.19
C ASP A 93 -23.20 -9.65 -6.28
N LYS A 94 -23.00 -9.41 -4.98
CA LYS A 94 -24.09 -9.37 -4.00
C LYS A 94 -24.90 -8.08 -4.10
N TYR A 95 -24.28 -6.96 -4.42
CA TYR A 95 -24.88 -5.62 -4.43
C TYR A 95 -24.62 -4.86 -5.75
N PRO A 96 -24.98 -5.44 -6.92
CA PRO A 96 -24.66 -4.83 -8.22
C PRO A 96 -25.30 -3.45 -8.41
N GLU A 97 -26.50 -3.24 -7.86
CA GLU A 97 -27.18 -1.94 -7.94
C GLU A 97 -26.47 -0.85 -7.11
N ALA A 98 -25.81 -1.22 -5.99
CA ALA A 98 -25.00 -0.29 -5.22
C ALA A 98 -23.74 0.12 -6.01
N VAL A 99 -23.06 -0.82 -6.67
CA VAL A 99 -21.92 -0.53 -7.56
C VAL A 99 -22.35 0.39 -8.69
N LYS A 100 -23.49 0.13 -9.32
CA LYS A 100 -24.04 0.96 -10.39
C LYS A 100 -24.34 2.38 -9.91
N LYS A 101 -24.98 2.55 -8.75
CA LYS A 101 -25.24 3.87 -8.15
C LYS A 101 -23.96 4.64 -7.85
N ILE A 102 -22.93 3.99 -7.29
CA ILE A 102 -21.62 4.59 -7.03
C ILE A 102 -21.02 5.11 -8.34
N HIS A 103 -21.05 4.30 -9.39
CA HIS A 103 -20.53 4.67 -10.71
C HIS A 103 -21.33 5.81 -11.35
N GLU A 104 -22.66 5.73 -11.39
CA GLU A 104 -23.55 6.74 -11.98
C GLU A 104 -23.47 8.09 -11.24
N ALA A 105 -23.12 8.08 -9.94
CA ALA A 105 -22.83 9.28 -9.17
C ALA A 105 -21.45 9.89 -9.47
N GLY A 106 -20.68 9.32 -10.41
CA GLY A 106 -19.39 9.85 -10.86
C GLY A 106 -18.20 9.51 -9.95
N HIS A 107 -18.38 8.58 -9.03
CA HIS A 107 -17.26 8.14 -8.17
C HIS A 107 -16.35 7.18 -8.89
N GLU A 108 -15.06 7.20 -8.50
CA GLU A 108 -14.06 6.26 -8.99
C GLU A 108 -14.19 4.91 -8.29
N ILE A 109 -13.96 3.83 -9.05
CA ILE A 109 -14.03 2.47 -8.54
C ILE A 109 -12.69 1.78 -8.76
N GLY A 110 -12.17 1.15 -7.69
CA GLY A 110 -11.01 0.29 -7.67
C GLY A 110 -11.35 -1.13 -7.18
N SER A 111 -10.47 -2.08 -7.45
CA SER A 111 -10.58 -3.46 -6.98
C SER A 111 -10.08 -3.59 -5.54
N HIS A 112 -10.81 -4.35 -4.71
CA HIS A 112 -10.37 -4.77 -3.37
C HIS A 112 -10.25 -6.29 -3.27
N SER A 113 -9.65 -6.94 -4.30
CA SER A 113 -9.65 -8.38 -4.51
C SER A 113 -11.04 -8.95 -4.82
N ASN A 114 -11.12 -10.24 -5.14
CA ASN A 114 -12.40 -10.88 -5.43
C ASN A 114 -13.10 -11.38 -4.16
N THR A 115 -12.38 -12.14 -3.31
CA THR A 115 -12.95 -12.82 -2.12
C THR A 115 -12.45 -12.24 -0.80
N HIS A 116 -11.67 -11.14 -0.84
CA HIS A 116 -11.04 -10.52 0.33
C HIS A 116 -10.09 -11.46 1.10
N PRO A 117 -9.14 -12.16 0.44
CA PRO A 117 -8.26 -13.14 1.07
C PRO A 117 -7.06 -12.48 1.76
N HIS A 118 -6.33 -13.29 2.55
CA HIS A 118 -4.97 -12.95 2.99
C HIS A 118 -3.98 -13.13 1.84
N VAL A 119 -3.74 -12.06 1.08
CA VAL A 119 -2.99 -12.06 -0.19
C VAL A 119 -1.53 -12.49 -0.06
N ASN A 120 -0.92 -12.29 1.11
CA ASN A 120 0.46 -12.72 1.37
C ASN A 120 0.64 -14.24 1.38
N ASN A 121 -0.44 -15.00 1.52
CA ASN A 121 -0.44 -16.47 1.51
C ASN A 121 -0.70 -17.05 0.12
N LEU A 122 -0.93 -16.21 -0.89
CA LEU A 122 -1.25 -16.62 -2.25
C LEU A 122 -0.02 -16.61 -3.15
N SER A 123 -0.01 -17.48 -4.16
CA SER A 123 0.97 -17.38 -5.25
C SER A 123 0.69 -16.15 -6.13
N SER A 124 1.64 -15.79 -7.02
CA SER A 124 1.45 -14.70 -8.00
C SER A 124 0.24 -14.93 -8.89
N GLU A 125 0.05 -16.16 -9.37
CA GLU A 125 -1.10 -16.52 -10.24
C GLU A 125 -2.42 -16.34 -9.50
N LYS A 126 -2.50 -16.75 -8.23
CA LYS A 126 -3.71 -16.60 -7.42
C LYS A 126 -3.98 -15.14 -7.05
N ASN A 127 -2.95 -14.36 -6.76
CA ASN A 127 -3.09 -12.92 -6.56
C ASN A 127 -3.62 -12.22 -7.81
N LEU A 128 -3.09 -12.59 -8.98
CA LEU A 128 -3.58 -12.04 -10.25
C LEU A 128 -5.03 -12.44 -10.54
N GLU A 129 -5.39 -13.71 -10.29
CA GLU A 129 -6.76 -14.22 -10.44
C GLU A 129 -7.74 -13.43 -9.56
N GLU A 130 -7.40 -13.19 -8.29
CA GLU A 130 -8.20 -12.39 -7.36
C GLU A 130 -8.43 -10.95 -7.86
N ILE A 131 -7.40 -10.31 -8.39
CA ILE A 131 -7.50 -8.96 -8.96
C ILE A 131 -8.39 -8.98 -10.21
N GLN A 132 -8.11 -9.88 -11.16
CA GLN A 132 -8.80 -9.93 -12.44
C GLN A 132 -10.28 -10.30 -12.31
N LEU A 133 -10.61 -11.26 -11.45
CA LEU A 133 -12.02 -11.63 -11.20
C LEU A 133 -12.80 -10.43 -10.66
N SER A 134 -12.26 -9.70 -9.69
CA SER A 134 -12.89 -8.48 -9.17
C SER A 134 -13.04 -7.41 -10.26
N VAL A 135 -11.97 -7.11 -11.00
CA VAL A 135 -12.00 -6.10 -12.08
C VAL A 135 -13.04 -6.46 -13.14
N ASN A 136 -13.12 -7.73 -13.57
CA ASN A 136 -14.08 -8.18 -14.56
C ASN A 136 -15.54 -8.05 -14.08
N LYS A 137 -15.80 -8.31 -12.79
CA LYS A 137 -17.13 -8.12 -12.18
C LYS A 137 -17.51 -6.64 -12.17
N LEU A 138 -16.59 -5.76 -11.76
CA LEU A 138 -16.80 -4.31 -11.74
C LEU A 138 -16.99 -3.76 -13.14
N GLU A 139 -16.17 -4.14 -14.12
CA GLU A 139 -16.30 -3.74 -15.51
C GLU A 139 -17.63 -4.17 -16.13
N ARG A 140 -18.11 -5.39 -15.83
CA ARG A 140 -19.41 -5.87 -16.30
C ARG A 140 -20.57 -5.00 -15.82
N ILE A 141 -20.49 -4.45 -14.60
CA ILE A 141 -21.55 -3.62 -14.01
C ILE A 141 -21.48 -2.17 -14.50
N THR A 142 -20.26 -1.62 -14.58
CA THR A 142 -20.02 -0.19 -14.83
C THR A 142 -19.73 0.14 -16.30
N GLY A 143 -19.31 -0.83 -17.10
CA GLY A 143 -18.77 -0.61 -18.43
C GLY A 143 -17.34 -0.04 -18.44
N ASN A 144 -16.75 0.24 -17.28
CA ASN A 144 -15.44 0.87 -17.14
C ASN A 144 -14.44 -0.05 -16.45
N LYS A 145 -13.27 -0.24 -17.06
CA LYS A 145 -12.16 -0.99 -16.46
C LYS A 145 -11.40 -0.11 -15.48
N THR A 146 -11.14 -0.64 -14.27
CA THR A 146 -10.25 0.00 -13.30
C THR A 146 -8.83 -0.56 -13.37
N THR A 147 -7.86 0.31 -13.10
CA THR A 147 -6.44 -0.05 -12.90
C THR A 147 -5.99 0.12 -11.45
N PHE A 148 -6.89 0.48 -10.54
CA PHE A 148 -6.58 0.65 -9.13
C PHE A 148 -6.90 -0.63 -8.35
N TYR A 149 -5.92 -1.05 -7.55
CA TYR A 149 -6.04 -2.21 -6.69
C TYR A 149 -5.63 -1.84 -5.26
N ARG A 150 -6.42 -2.29 -4.30
CA ARG A 150 -6.07 -2.24 -2.87
C ARG A 150 -6.12 -3.64 -2.30
N ALA A 151 -5.01 -4.08 -1.74
CA ALA A 151 -4.93 -5.40 -1.11
C ALA A 151 -5.76 -5.45 0.18
N PRO A 152 -6.52 -6.53 0.43
CA PRO A 152 -7.22 -6.77 1.67
C PRO A 152 -6.31 -6.66 2.90
N TYR A 153 -6.87 -6.20 4.01
CA TYR A 153 -6.17 -6.03 5.31
C TYR A 153 -4.94 -5.09 5.26
N GLY A 154 -4.69 -4.40 4.15
CA GLY A 154 -3.45 -3.66 3.94
C GLY A 154 -2.21 -4.54 3.80
N GLU A 155 -2.40 -5.84 3.59
CA GLU A 155 -1.32 -6.82 3.41
C GLU A 155 -0.66 -6.66 2.05
N TYR A 156 0.67 -6.78 2.01
CA TYR A 156 1.43 -6.93 0.78
C TYR A 156 2.82 -7.52 1.06
N ASN A 157 3.39 -8.08 0.03
CA ASN A 157 4.79 -8.44 -0.08
C ASN A 157 5.26 -8.13 -1.52
N ASP A 158 6.53 -8.35 -1.82
CA ASP A 158 7.07 -8.07 -3.15
C ASP A 158 6.33 -8.83 -4.26
N THR A 159 5.88 -10.07 -4.00
CA THR A 159 5.09 -10.86 -4.95
C THR A 159 3.76 -10.18 -5.28
N VAL A 160 3.03 -9.73 -4.27
CA VAL A 160 1.72 -9.05 -4.45
C VAL A 160 1.88 -7.78 -5.27
N ILE A 161 2.83 -6.90 -4.89
CA ILE A 161 3.04 -5.62 -5.56
C ILE A 161 3.52 -5.82 -7.00
N LYS A 162 4.52 -6.69 -7.19
CA LYS A 162 5.07 -6.99 -8.51
C LYS A 162 4.02 -7.60 -9.44
N THR A 163 3.21 -8.55 -8.95
CA THR A 163 2.12 -9.15 -9.72
C THR A 163 1.12 -8.09 -10.18
N ALA A 164 0.69 -7.20 -9.29
CA ALA A 164 -0.23 -6.12 -9.65
C ALA A 164 0.40 -5.18 -10.69
N GLN A 165 1.62 -4.72 -10.45
CA GLN A 165 2.32 -3.76 -11.31
C GLN A 165 2.61 -4.30 -12.71
N GLU A 166 3.09 -5.54 -12.84
CA GLU A 166 3.37 -6.20 -14.12
C GLU A 166 2.11 -6.41 -14.97
N ASN A 167 0.94 -6.40 -14.33
CA ASN A 167 -0.36 -6.51 -15.00
C ASN A 167 -1.11 -5.17 -15.13
N GLY A 168 -0.41 -4.05 -14.93
CA GLY A 168 -0.93 -2.70 -15.15
C GLY A 168 -1.84 -2.16 -14.05
N TYR A 169 -1.72 -2.70 -12.82
CA TYR A 169 -2.48 -2.21 -11.67
C TYR A 169 -1.60 -1.38 -10.73
N PHE A 170 -2.11 -0.22 -10.33
CA PHE A 170 -1.55 0.59 -9.26
C PHE A 170 -2.01 0.05 -7.92
N THR A 171 -1.06 -0.35 -7.06
CA THR A 171 -1.41 -0.78 -5.69
C THR A 171 -1.49 0.43 -4.78
N ILE A 172 -2.68 0.71 -4.26
CA ILE A 172 -3.01 1.89 -3.47
C ILE A 172 -3.23 1.49 -2.01
N GLN A 173 -2.45 2.07 -1.12
CA GLN A 173 -2.63 2.00 0.32
C GLN A 173 -3.18 3.33 0.87
N TRP A 174 -2.86 3.68 2.10
CA TRP A 174 -3.25 4.91 2.77
C TRP A 174 -2.19 5.30 3.80
N ASN A 175 -2.03 6.58 4.03
CA ASN A 175 -1.21 7.09 5.13
C ASN A 175 -2.06 7.60 6.31
N LEU A 176 -3.38 7.76 6.10
CA LEU A 176 -4.32 8.17 7.13
C LEU A 176 -5.48 7.17 7.22
N ASP A 177 -5.75 6.69 8.43
CA ASP A 177 -6.77 5.69 8.72
C ASP A 177 -7.78 6.24 9.73
N THR A 178 -9.06 6.28 9.36
CA THR A 178 -10.15 6.71 10.24
C THR A 178 -10.33 5.74 11.40
N LEU A 179 -9.99 4.45 11.22
CA LEU A 179 -10.31 3.33 12.13
C LEU A 179 -11.80 3.21 12.43
N ASP A 180 -12.64 3.58 11.48
CA ASP A 180 -14.10 3.52 11.56
C ASP A 180 -14.63 2.10 11.85
N TYR A 181 -13.97 1.08 11.31
CA TYR A 181 -14.27 -0.34 11.56
C TYR A 181 -14.08 -0.77 13.01
N LYS A 182 -13.45 0.07 13.85
CA LYS A 182 -13.36 -0.14 15.31
C LYS A 182 -14.51 0.50 16.08
N GLY A 183 -15.50 1.06 15.38
CA GLY A 183 -16.64 1.72 15.99
C GLY A 183 -16.35 3.12 16.52
N LEU A 184 -15.29 3.79 16.02
CA LEU A 184 -14.98 5.16 16.40
C LEU A 184 -16.08 6.11 15.93
N THR A 185 -16.42 7.06 16.79
CA THR A 185 -17.29 8.19 16.45
C THR A 185 -16.64 9.14 15.45
N GLY A 186 -17.41 9.96 14.77
CA GLY A 186 -16.88 10.95 13.83
C GLY A 186 -15.84 11.90 14.44
N GLU A 187 -16.05 12.32 15.70
CA GLU A 187 -15.07 13.16 16.40
C GLU A 187 -13.75 12.41 16.66
N GLU A 188 -13.80 11.16 17.06
CA GLU A 188 -12.63 10.34 17.26
C GLU A 188 -11.88 10.09 15.94
N MET A 189 -12.60 9.79 14.84
CA MET A 189 -12.03 9.70 13.50
C MET A 189 -11.33 11.00 13.11
N TRP A 190 -12.01 12.16 13.28
CA TRP A 190 -11.41 13.45 12.97
C TRP A 190 -10.17 13.76 13.82
N ASN A 191 -10.20 13.46 15.11
CA ASN A 191 -9.06 13.65 16.00
C ASN A 191 -7.82 12.85 15.57
N ARG A 192 -8.02 11.72 14.91
CA ARG A 192 -6.91 10.93 14.32
C ARG A 192 -6.31 11.56 13.08
N LEU A 193 -7.15 12.21 12.27
CA LEU A 193 -6.76 12.79 10.97
C LEU A 193 -6.17 14.20 11.11
N LYS A 194 -6.81 15.07 11.89
CA LYS A 194 -6.64 16.54 11.88
C LYS A 194 -5.21 17.07 11.98
N ASN A 195 -4.33 16.36 12.70
CA ASN A 195 -2.94 16.78 12.93
C ASN A 195 -1.93 16.10 11.98
N LYS A 196 -2.40 15.14 11.18
CA LYS A 196 -1.57 14.38 10.24
C LYS A 196 -1.95 14.61 8.79
N LEU A 197 -3.09 15.30 8.59
CA LEU A 197 -3.60 15.61 7.27
C LEU A 197 -2.66 16.58 6.57
N ASP A 198 -2.17 16.18 5.42
CA ASP A 198 -1.27 16.97 4.58
C ASP A 198 -1.62 16.76 3.11
N LYS A 199 -1.13 17.64 2.24
CA LYS A 199 -1.30 17.51 0.81
C LYS A 199 -0.74 16.17 0.31
N GLY A 200 -1.48 15.55 -0.60
CA GLY A 200 -1.14 14.22 -1.11
C GLY A 200 -1.54 13.05 -0.23
N SER A 201 -2.20 13.29 0.91
CA SER A 201 -2.69 12.21 1.79
C SER A 201 -3.75 11.35 1.10
N ILE A 202 -3.70 10.04 1.36
CA ILE A 202 -4.75 9.07 1.01
C ILE A 202 -5.39 8.59 2.31
N ILE A 203 -6.70 8.80 2.44
CA ILE A 203 -7.48 8.53 3.64
C ILE A 203 -8.29 7.25 3.44
N LEU A 204 -8.20 6.30 4.39
CA LEU A 204 -9.00 5.09 4.43
C LEU A 204 -10.26 5.29 5.27
N SER A 205 -11.38 4.85 4.73
CA SER A 205 -12.64 4.60 5.42
C SER A 205 -13.34 3.34 4.88
N HIS A 206 -14.47 2.95 5.47
CA HIS A 206 -15.27 1.82 5.04
C HIS A 206 -16.76 2.19 5.06
N ASN A 207 -17.53 1.60 4.15
CA ASN A 207 -18.98 1.59 4.28
C ASN A 207 -19.40 0.47 5.25
N GLY A 208 -20.67 0.47 5.68
CA GLY A 208 -21.23 -0.58 6.53
C GLY A 208 -20.71 -0.59 7.97
N THR A 209 -20.05 0.48 8.41
CA THR A 209 -19.62 0.67 9.81
C THR A 209 -20.66 1.46 10.61
N ASN A 210 -20.54 1.44 11.93
CA ASN A 210 -21.54 2.07 12.81
C ASN A 210 -21.68 3.58 12.64
N HIS A 211 -20.62 4.29 12.23
CA HIS A 211 -20.57 5.75 12.30
C HIS A 211 -20.05 6.43 11.04
N THR A 212 -19.56 5.71 10.03
CA THR A 212 -18.94 6.36 8.85
C THR A 212 -19.96 7.19 8.08
N ALA A 213 -21.12 6.63 7.74
CA ALA A 213 -22.14 7.34 6.97
C ALA A 213 -22.59 8.63 7.67
N ASP A 214 -22.90 8.56 8.95
CA ASP A 214 -23.36 9.70 9.75
C ASP A 214 -22.28 10.75 9.98
N SER A 215 -21.01 10.36 9.93
CA SER A 215 -19.86 11.23 10.20
C SER A 215 -19.25 11.86 8.95
N LEU A 216 -19.57 11.33 7.77
CA LEU A 216 -18.91 11.66 6.51
C LEU A 216 -19.01 13.14 6.16
N ASP A 217 -20.18 13.75 6.36
CA ASP A 217 -20.39 15.18 6.11
C ASP A 217 -19.44 16.05 6.94
N MET A 218 -19.35 15.76 8.23
CA MET A 218 -18.46 16.48 9.16
C MET A 218 -16.99 16.27 8.78
N LEU A 219 -16.59 15.03 8.43
CA LEU A 219 -15.20 14.73 8.02
C LEU A 219 -14.82 15.52 6.77
N ILE A 220 -15.68 15.53 5.73
CA ILE A 220 -15.44 16.25 4.48
C ILE A 220 -15.36 17.76 4.74
N LYS A 221 -16.30 18.33 5.49
CA LYS A 221 -16.30 19.77 5.83
C LYS A 221 -15.06 20.17 6.60
N ASN A 222 -14.62 19.35 7.54
CA ASN A 222 -13.40 19.59 8.32
C ASN A 222 -12.14 19.53 7.45
N ILE A 223 -12.05 18.60 6.50
CA ILE A 223 -10.95 18.51 5.53
C ILE A 223 -10.92 19.80 4.67
N LYS A 224 -12.08 20.20 4.12
CA LYS A 224 -12.21 21.42 3.33
C LYS A 224 -11.87 22.68 4.13
N SER A 225 -12.27 22.77 5.42
CA SER A 225 -11.98 23.90 6.30
C SER A 225 -10.48 24.08 6.57
N LYS A 226 -9.69 23.01 6.45
CA LYS A 226 -8.22 23.06 6.49
C LYS A 226 -7.58 23.47 5.16
N GLY A 227 -8.38 23.79 4.15
CA GLY A 227 -7.91 24.25 2.84
C GLY A 227 -7.60 23.12 1.86
N PHE A 228 -7.98 21.86 2.14
CA PHE A 228 -7.76 20.75 1.22
C PHE A 228 -8.98 20.50 0.32
N LYS A 229 -8.72 20.24 -0.96
CA LYS A 229 -9.70 19.68 -1.88
C LYS A 229 -9.75 18.18 -1.68
N VAL A 230 -10.96 17.62 -1.48
CA VAL A 230 -11.18 16.16 -1.52
C VAL A 230 -11.29 15.72 -2.97
N THR A 231 -10.58 14.66 -3.35
CA THR A 231 -10.49 14.18 -4.73
C THR A 231 -10.43 12.65 -4.80
N THR A 232 -10.43 12.10 -6.02
CA THR A 232 -10.23 10.67 -6.30
C THR A 232 -8.74 10.31 -6.26
N VAL A 233 -8.44 9.01 -6.30
CA VAL A 233 -7.06 8.51 -6.40
C VAL A 233 -6.46 8.89 -7.75
N SER A 234 -7.22 8.76 -8.87
CA SER A 234 -6.71 9.10 -10.19
C SER A 234 -6.32 10.57 -10.36
N ASP A 235 -7.06 11.48 -9.68
CA ASP A 235 -6.74 12.91 -9.68
C ASP A 235 -5.56 13.25 -8.78
N LEU A 236 -5.20 12.36 -7.85
CA LEU A 236 -4.11 12.59 -6.89
C LEU A 236 -2.79 12.03 -7.38
N ILE A 237 -2.77 10.80 -7.90
CA ILE A 237 -1.52 10.09 -8.22
C ILE A 237 -0.96 10.47 -9.58
N TYR A 238 0.35 10.26 -9.75
CA TYR A 238 1.01 10.30 -11.05
C TYR A 238 0.87 8.95 -11.74
N GLN A 239 0.33 8.93 -12.96
CA GLN A 239 0.17 7.68 -13.73
C GLN A 239 1.43 7.33 -14.53
N ASN A 240 2.31 8.30 -14.80
CA ASN A 240 3.55 8.14 -15.55
C ASN A 240 4.66 8.99 -14.91
N ASN A 241 5.92 8.67 -15.22
CA ASN A 241 7.09 9.44 -14.80
C ASN A 241 7.15 9.69 -13.28
N TYR A 242 7.08 8.62 -12.51
CA TYR A 242 7.15 8.68 -11.05
C TYR A 242 8.06 7.61 -10.48
N THR A 243 8.48 7.82 -9.24
CA THR A 243 9.11 6.82 -8.38
C THR A 243 8.32 6.68 -7.07
N ILE A 244 8.51 5.58 -6.36
CA ILE A 244 7.97 5.39 -5.01
C ILE A 244 9.16 5.27 -4.06
N ASN A 245 9.26 6.19 -3.10
CA ASN A 245 10.36 6.18 -2.14
C ASN A 245 10.18 5.09 -1.06
N LYS A 246 11.19 4.90 -0.21
CA LYS A 246 11.19 3.89 0.87
C LYS A 246 10.04 4.00 1.89
N ASN A 247 9.31 5.09 1.90
CA ASN A 247 8.15 5.31 2.77
C ASN A 247 6.82 5.07 2.03
N GLY A 248 6.85 4.67 0.76
CA GLY A 248 5.65 4.50 -0.06
C GLY A 248 5.08 5.82 -0.59
N THR A 249 5.82 6.93 -0.53
CA THR A 249 5.42 8.19 -1.13
C THR A 249 5.71 8.17 -2.63
N GLN A 250 4.71 8.42 -3.45
CA GLN A 250 4.88 8.60 -4.88
C GLN A 250 5.41 10.00 -5.17
N ILE A 251 6.44 10.09 -6.01
CA ILE A 251 7.17 11.32 -6.35
C ILE A 251 7.24 11.43 -7.87
N SER A 252 6.88 12.59 -8.43
CA SER A 252 7.09 12.89 -9.86
C SER A 252 8.57 12.99 -10.17
N ASN A 253 9.00 12.38 -11.28
CA ASN A 253 10.38 12.49 -11.78
C ASN A 253 10.55 13.78 -12.59
#